data_f706b3ebd13cd35ac9931a33588b8e10
#
_entry.id   f706b3ebd13cd35ac9931a33588b8e10
#
_cell.length_a   1.000
_cell.length_b   1.000
_cell.length_c   1.000
_cell.angle_alpha   90.00
_cell.angle_beta   90.00
_cell.angle_gamma   90.00
#
_symmetry.space_group_name_H-M   'P 1'
#
loop_
_entity.id
_entity.type
_entity.pdbx_description
1 polymer ?
#
loop_
_entity_poly.entity_id
_entity_poly.type
_entity_poly.pdbx_seq_one_letter_code
_entity_poly.pdbx_strand_id
1 'polypeptide(L)'
;MAITKNLIFDLGNVLYDIDFVKMYKAFEALGIPNFENHFTLNKSDQIFFDLEKGFINEVEFCNGFNALYNLTLKHQQIIDAWNALLVGYRKESIQWVKDHNSQFGTFLYSNTNQIHYDQFIPQFEREIGGKFENLFKTPYYSHKMGQRKPDPASFQFILDKEGLIAAETLFIDDNEPNIKAAASIGLQVLFLKPGMRVEKDLVIS
;
A
#
# COMPACT_ATOMS: atom_id res chain seq x y z
N MET A 1 9.00 14.59 23.92
CA MET A 1 8.30 13.78 22.92
C MET A 1 8.11 12.40 23.50
N ALA A 2 7.02 11.70 23.19
CA ALA A 2 6.85 10.32 23.63
C ALA A 2 7.87 9.44 22.90
N ILE A 3 8.40 8.42 23.60
CA ILE A 3 9.35 7.45 23.03
C ILE A 3 8.59 6.58 22.02
N THR A 4 9.12 6.44 20.82
CA THR A 4 8.54 5.56 19.78
C THR A 4 8.77 4.09 20.15
N LYS A 5 7.69 3.32 20.27
CA LYS A 5 7.71 1.88 20.57
C LYS A 5 7.25 1.03 19.37
N ASN A 6 6.43 1.61 18.51
CA ASN A 6 5.81 0.89 17.40
C ASN A 6 5.98 1.65 16.09
N LEU A 7 6.12 0.91 14.98
CA LEU A 7 6.27 1.43 13.63
C LEU A 7 5.18 0.81 12.75
N ILE A 8 4.45 1.65 12.03
CA ILE A 8 3.49 1.20 11.00
C ILE A 8 4.03 1.72 9.68
N PHE A 9 4.40 0.82 8.78
CA PHE A 9 4.92 1.14 7.45
C PHE A 9 3.81 1.06 6.40
N ASP A 10 3.75 2.02 5.50
CA ASP A 10 3.14 1.78 4.19
C ASP A 10 4.03 0.86 3.35
N LEU A 11 3.49 0.33 2.24
CA LEU A 11 4.21 -0.52 1.29
C LEU A 11 4.73 0.31 0.11
N GLY A 12 3.82 0.94 -0.65
CA GLY A 12 4.14 1.65 -1.88
C GLY A 12 5.05 2.84 -1.64
N ASN A 13 6.12 2.97 -2.43
CA ASN A 13 7.14 4.01 -2.28
C ASN A 13 7.77 4.16 -0.88
N VAL A 14 7.49 3.21 0.02
CA VAL A 14 8.15 3.07 1.32
C VAL A 14 9.06 1.84 1.35
N LEU A 15 8.50 0.66 1.12
CA LEU A 15 9.21 -0.62 1.10
C LEU A 15 9.22 -1.29 -0.28
N TYR A 16 8.41 -0.78 -1.21
CA TYR A 16 8.23 -1.31 -2.55
C TYR A 16 8.06 -0.16 -3.53
N ASP A 17 8.86 -0.12 -4.60
CA ASP A 17 8.74 0.92 -5.63
C ASP A 17 7.51 0.66 -6.51
N ILE A 18 6.68 1.69 -6.71
CA ILE A 18 5.54 1.69 -7.62
C ILE A 18 5.68 2.81 -8.66
N ASP A 19 5.20 2.55 -9.88
CA ASP A 19 5.26 3.49 -11.00
C ASP A 19 3.91 3.56 -11.73
N PHE A 20 3.09 4.53 -11.36
CA PHE A 20 1.78 4.74 -11.97
C PHE A 20 1.85 5.04 -13.47
N VAL A 21 2.95 5.63 -13.96
CA VAL A 21 3.11 5.94 -15.39
C VAL A 21 3.14 4.66 -16.22
N LYS A 22 3.75 3.60 -15.71
CA LYS A 22 3.74 2.29 -16.39
C LYS A 22 2.33 1.72 -16.52
N MET A 23 1.54 1.79 -15.46
CA MET A 23 0.14 1.35 -15.47
C MET A 23 -0.70 2.19 -16.43
N TYR A 24 -0.57 3.52 -16.39
CA TYR A 24 -1.30 4.42 -17.31
C TYR A 24 -0.99 4.08 -18.76
N LYS A 25 0.28 3.94 -19.13
CA LYS A 25 0.70 3.55 -20.48
C LYS A 25 0.19 2.15 -20.89
N ALA A 26 0.13 1.21 -19.94
CA ALA A 26 -0.40 -0.12 -20.22
C ALA A 26 -1.90 -0.07 -20.56
N PHE A 27 -2.70 0.71 -19.83
CA PHE A 27 -4.11 0.90 -20.13
C PHE A 27 -4.34 1.73 -21.40
N GLU A 28 -3.51 2.74 -21.68
CA GLU A 28 -3.55 3.49 -22.95
C GLU A 28 -3.32 2.56 -24.15
N ALA A 29 -2.37 1.64 -24.04
CA ALA A 29 -2.10 0.63 -25.07
C ALA A 29 -3.28 -0.35 -25.28
N LEU A 30 -4.15 -0.50 -24.30
CA LEU A 30 -5.40 -1.27 -24.39
C LEU A 30 -6.60 -0.45 -24.86
N GLY A 31 -6.39 0.81 -25.27
CA GLY A 31 -7.43 1.66 -25.84
C GLY A 31 -8.15 2.58 -24.85
N ILE A 32 -7.59 2.82 -23.68
CA ILE A 32 -8.15 3.75 -22.69
C ILE A 32 -7.21 4.96 -22.58
N PRO A 33 -7.42 6.00 -23.39
CA PRO A 33 -6.54 7.18 -23.37
C PRO A 33 -6.70 7.98 -22.07
N ASN A 34 -5.61 8.60 -21.62
CA ASN A 34 -5.57 9.46 -20.44
C ASN A 34 -6.08 8.74 -19.17
N PHE A 35 -5.64 7.50 -18.96
CA PHE A 35 -6.12 6.67 -17.86
C PHE A 35 -5.89 7.31 -16.48
N GLU A 36 -4.92 8.22 -16.35
CA GLU A 36 -4.67 9.03 -15.16
C GLU A 36 -5.87 9.90 -14.72
N ASN A 37 -6.82 10.17 -15.62
CA ASN A 37 -8.06 10.87 -15.27
C ASN A 37 -9.09 9.97 -14.56
N HIS A 38 -8.93 8.66 -14.68
CA HIS A 38 -9.83 7.64 -14.14
C HIS A 38 -9.31 7.05 -12.82
N PHE A 39 -7.99 7.03 -12.64
CA PHE A 39 -7.37 6.49 -11.45
C PHE A 39 -6.19 7.32 -10.96
N THR A 40 -6.27 7.76 -9.72
CA THR A 40 -5.16 8.27 -8.89
C THR A 40 -5.32 7.75 -7.47
N LEU A 41 -4.29 7.82 -6.63
CA LEU A 41 -4.37 7.41 -5.22
C LEU A 41 -5.50 8.10 -4.43
N ASN A 42 -5.85 9.31 -4.80
CA ASN A 42 -6.78 10.16 -4.06
C ASN A 42 -8.14 10.35 -4.75
N LYS A 43 -8.23 10.00 -6.03
CA LYS A 43 -9.45 10.11 -6.83
C LYS A 43 -9.47 8.99 -7.87
N SER A 44 -10.51 8.16 -7.81
CA SER A 44 -10.71 7.09 -8.78
C SER A 44 -12.20 6.75 -8.91
N ASP A 45 -12.54 6.04 -9.98
CA ASP A 45 -13.88 5.46 -10.13
C ASP A 45 -14.15 4.44 -9.02
N GLN A 46 -15.42 4.29 -8.63
CA GLN A 46 -15.83 3.49 -7.47
C GLN A 46 -15.31 2.05 -7.50
N ILE A 47 -15.21 1.47 -8.67
CA ILE A 47 -14.75 0.07 -8.86
C ILE A 47 -13.33 -0.18 -8.30
N PHE A 48 -12.45 0.81 -8.35
CA PHE A 48 -11.09 0.69 -7.80
C PHE A 48 -11.11 0.72 -6.27
N PHE A 49 -11.97 1.59 -5.68
CA PHE A 49 -12.16 1.62 -4.22
C PHE A 49 -12.77 0.32 -3.70
N ASP A 50 -13.72 -0.26 -4.44
CA ASP A 50 -14.37 -1.51 -4.08
C ASP A 50 -13.37 -2.68 -4.14
N LEU A 51 -12.48 -2.69 -5.15
CA LEU A 51 -11.38 -3.66 -5.24
C LEU A 51 -10.38 -3.49 -4.09
N GLU A 52 -9.95 -2.25 -3.80
CA GLU A 52 -9.02 -1.98 -2.69
C GLU A 52 -9.61 -2.27 -1.30
N LYS A 53 -10.93 -2.26 -1.16
CA LYS A 53 -11.62 -2.66 0.08
C LYS A 53 -11.99 -4.14 0.10
N GLY A 54 -11.74 -4.89 -0.98
CA GLY A 54 -12.10 -6.29 -1.09
C GLY A 54 -13.61 -6.53 -1.18
N PHE A 55 -14.39 -5.53 -1.58
CA PHE A 55 -15.84 -5.63 -1.78
C PHE A 55 -16.19 -6.35 -3.09
N ILE A 56 -15.26 -6.35 -4.04
CA ILE A 56 -15.33 -7.09 -5.29
C ILE A 56 -14.05 -7.93 -5.46
N ASN A 57 -14.20 -9.09 -6.11
CA ASN A 57 -13.08 -9.95 -6.46
C ASN A 57 -12.51 -9.60 -7.85
N GLU A 58 -11.46 -10.32 -8.27
CA GLU A 58 -10.77 -10.12 -9.55
C GLU A 58 -11.72 -10.24 -10.75
N VAL A 59 -12.61 -11.25 -10.77
CA VAL A 59 -13.53 -11.49 -11.87
C VAL A 59 -14.56 -10.35 -11.97
N GLU A 60 -15.11 -9.94 -10.83
CA GLU A 60 -16.05 -8.82 -10.75
C GLU A 60 -15.40 -7.51 -11.16
N PHE A 61 -14.14 -7.28 -10.74
CA PHE A 61 -13.36 -6.13 -11.17
C PHE A 61 -13.16 -6.12 -12.69
N CYS A 62 -12.67 -7.21 -13.29
CA CYS A 62 -12.42 -7.28 -14.74
C CYS A 62 -13.70 -7.12 -15.56
N ASN A 63 -14.81 -7.71 -15.12
CA ASN A 63 -16.10 -7.55 -15.79
C ASN A 63 -16.63 -6.11 -15.67
N GLY A 64 -16.57 -5.54 -14.46
CA GLY A 64 -16.98 -4.16 -14.21
C GLY A 64 -16.10 -3.15 -14.94
N PHE A 65 -14.80 -3.41 -15.05
CA PHE A 65 -13.85 -2.61 -15.82
C PHE A 65 -14.22 -2.59 -17.30
N ASN A 66 -14.46 -3.75 -17.91
CA ASN A 66 -14.92 -3.84 -19.31
C ASN A 66 -16.24 -3.09 -19.53
N ALA A 67 -17.20 -3.23 -18.61
CA ALA A 67 -18.48 -2.53 -18.69
C ALA A 67 -18.30 -1.00 -18.57
N LEU A 68 -17.47 -0.54 -17.62
CA LEU A 68 -17.23 0.89 -17.35
C LEU A 68 -16.63 1.61 -18.57
N TYR A 69 -15.68 0.97 -19.25
CA TYR A 69 -14.98 1.54 -20.41
C TYR A 69 -15.52 1.07 -21.76
N ASN A 70 -16.62 0.32 -21.77
CA ASN A 70 -17.23 -0.26 -22.98
C ASN A 70 -16.23 -1.06 -23.84
N LEU A 71 -15.48 -1.96 -23.17
CA LEU A 71 -14.44 -2.80 -23.76
C LEU A 71 -14.78 -4.29 -23.65
N THR A 72 -14.00 -5.10 -24.38
CA THR A 72 -14.09 -6.57 -24.37
C THR A 72 -12.71 -7.21 -24.18
N LEU A 73 -11.92 -6.65 -23.27
CA LEU A 73 -10.57 -7.15 -22.96
C LEU A 73 -10.66 -8.49 -22.25
N LYS A 74 -9.68 -9.36 -22.48
CA LYS A 74 -9.48 -10.56 -21.64
C LYS A 74 -9.07 -10.12 -20.22
N HIS A 75 -9.51 -10.84 -19.21
CA HIS A 75 -9.16 -10.53 -17.81
C HIS A 75 -7.64 -10.40 -17.61
N GLN A 76 -6.86 -11.29 -18.21
CA GLN A 76 -5.40 -11.23 -18.11
C GLN A 76 -4.80 -9.92 -18.63
N GLN A 77 -5.37 -9.32 -19.69
CA GLN A 77 -4.89 -8.03 -20.21
C GLN A 77 -5.12 -6.90 -19.19
N ILE A 78 -6.27 -6.93 -18.50
CA ILE A 78 -6.61 -5.95 -17.44
C ILE A 78 -5.69 -6.16 -16.24
N ILE A 79 -5.49 -7.41 -15.82
CA ILE A 79 -4.61 -7.78 -14.70
C ILE A 79 -3.17 -7.37 -14.97
N ASP A 80 -2.65 -7.66 -16.17
CA ASP A 80 -1.29 -7.30 -16.56
C ASP A 80 -1.09 -5.78 -16.57
N ALA A 81 -2.05 -5.03 -17.12
CA ALA A 81 -2.02 -3.57 -17.13
C ALA A 81 -2.14 -2.99 -15.71
N TRP A 82 -3.00 -3.55 -14.87
CA TRP A 82 -3.16 -3.15 -13.46
C TRP A 82 -1.90 -3.41 -12.64
N ASN A 83 -1.25 -4.55 -12.85
CA ASN A 83 0.01 -4.92 -12.18
C ASN A 83 1.24 -4.18 -12.74
N ALA A 84 1.16 -3.50 -13.88
CA ALA A 84 2.31 -2.82 -14.49
C ALA A 84 2.93 -1.72 -13.60
N LEU A 85 2.18 -1.21 -12.62
CA LEU A 85 2.71 -0.26 -11.62
C LEU A 85 3.71 -0.90 -10.65
N LEU A 86 3.69 -2.22 -10.47
CA LEU A 86 4.53 -2.92 -9.50
C LEU A 86 5.96 -3.05 -10.04
N VAL A 87 6.93 -2.39 -9.39
CA VAL A 87 8.33 -2.36 -9.84
C VAL A 87 9.19 -3.36 -9.08
N GLY A 88 9.27 -3.24 -7.76
CA GLY A 88 10.09 -4.14 -6.96
C GLY A 88 10.37 -3.66 -5.55
N TYR A 89 10.94 -4.55 -4.73
CA TYR A 89 11.24 -4.26 -3.33
C TYR A 89 12.44 -3.33 -3.16
N ARG A 90 12.35 -2.38 -2.22
CA ARG A 90 13.46 -1.56 -1.75
C ARG A 90 14.29 -2.39 -0.76
N LYS A 91 15.31 -3.08 -1.28
CA LYS A 91 16.07 -4.09 -0.54
C LYS A 91 16.71 -3.55 0.73
N GLU A 92 17.26 -2.35 0.67
CA GLU A 92 17.88 -1.67 1.80
C GLU A 92 16.86 -1.29 2.88
N SER A 93 15.67 -0.78 2.46
CA SER A 93 14.58 -0.48 3.39
C SER A 93 14.03 -1.77 4.04
N ILE A 94 13.89 -2.84 3.28
CA ILE A 94 13.51 -4.17 3.82
C ILE A 94 14.55 -4.68 4.82
N GLN A 95 15.85 -4.52 4.50
CA GLN A 95 16.92 -4.93 5.41
C GLN A 95 16.87 -4.11 6.72
N TRP A 96 16.62 -2.80 6.62
CA TRP A 96 16.43 -1.96 7.79
C TRP A 96 15.29 -2.49 8.69
N VAL A 97 14.15 -2.87 8.12
CA VAL A 97 13.03 -3.45 8.89
C VAL A 97 13.45 -4.77 9.55
N LYS A 98 14.17 -5.66 8.83
CA LYS A 98 14.69 -6.92 9.40
C LYS A 98 15.60 -6.68 10.60
N ASP A 99 16.46 -5.68 10.54
CA ASP A 99 17.46 -5.38 11.57
C ASP A 99 16.84 -4.76 12.84
N HIS A 100 15.65 -4.15 12.70
CA HIS A 100 15.01 -3.40 13.79
C HIS A 100 13.69 -3.99 14.30
N ASN A 101 13.13 -5.01 13.65
CA ASN A 101 11.81 -5.57 14.02
C ASN A 101 11.79 -6.25 15.41
N SER A 102 12.95 -6.58 15.99
CA SER A 102 13.06 -7.07 17.36
C SER A 102 13.10 -5.95 18.43
N GLN A 103 13.35 -4.71 18.00
CA GLN A 103 13.45 -3.54 18.87
C GLN A 103 12.12 -2.79 19.00
N PHE A 104 11.27 -2.88 17.95
CA PHE A 104 10.00 -2.19 17.86
C PHE A 104 8.87 -3.17 17.53
N GLY A 105 7.64 -2.86 17.95
CA GLY A 105 6.46 -3.46 17.35
C GLY A 105 6.32 -2.99 15.92
N THR A 106 6.65 -3.82 14.93
CA THR A 106 6.57 -3.46 13.50
C THR A 106 5.29 -3.97 12.88
N PHE A 107 4.60 -3.10 12.13
CA PHE A 107 3.35 -3.38 11.45
C PHE A 107 3.43 -2.87 10.02
N LEU A 108 2.64 -3.46 9.13
CA LEU A 108 2.38 -2.95 7.79
C LEU A 108 0.95 -2.44 7.72
N TYR A 109 0.73 -1.30 7.05
CA TYR A 109 -0.61 -0.87 6.65
C TYR A 109 -0.60 -0.36 5.21
N SER A 110 -1.10 -1.19 4.28
CA SER A 110 -1.09 -0.90 2.85
C SER A 110 -2.49 -0.84 2.25
N ASN A 111 -2.75 0.23 1.47
CA ASN A 111 -3.85 0.23 0.52
C ASN A 111 -3.43 -0.62 -0.68
N THR A 112 -4.08 -1.74 -0.86
CA THR A 112 -3.78 -2.70 -1.93
C THR A 112 -5.00 -3.59 -2.20
N ASN A 113 -4.89 -4.48 -3.16
CA ASN A 113 -5.95 -5.39 -3.57
C ASN A 113 -5.39 -6.81 -3.78
N GLN A 114 -6.27 -7.79 -3.94
CA GLN A 114 -5.86 -9.18 -4.09
C GLN A 114 -5.00 -9.40 -5.34
N ILE A 115 -5.27 -8.70 -6.46
CA ILE A 115 -4.51 -8.85 -7.71
C ILE A 115 -3.04 -8.44 -7.50
N HIS A 116 -2.80 -7.29 -6.86
CA HIS A 116 -1.44 -6.86 -6.52
C HIS A 116 -0.79 -7.75 -5.47
N TYR A 117 -1.55 -8.20 -4.46
CA TYR A 117 -1.08 -9.08 -3.41
C TYR A 117 -0.53 -10.40 -3.98
N ASP A 118 -1.26 -11.01 -4.91
CA ASP A 118 -0.85 -12.27 -5.57
C ASP A 118 0.38 -12.09 -6.45
N GLN A 119 0.74 -10.86 -6.83
CA GLN A 119 1.94 -10.54 -7.59
C GLN A 119 3.13 -10.24 -6.67
N PHE A 120 3.00 -9.33 -5.69
CA PHE A 120 4.16 -8.88 -4.91
C PHE A 120 4.60 -9.89 -3.84
N ILE A 121 3.72 -10.69 -3.25
CA ILE A 121 4.10 -11.69 -2.24
C ILE A 121 5.05 -12.75 -2.80
N PRO A 122 4.73 -13.46 -3.92
CA PRO A 122 5.67 -14.40 -4.50
C PRO A 122 6.97 -13.73 -5.01
N GLN A 123 6.90 -12.46 -5.41
CA GLN A 123 8.08 -11.70 -5.80
C GLN A 123 9.05 -11.53 -4.62
N PHE A 124 8.53 -11.26 -3.40
CA PHE A 124 9.36 -11.16 -2.21
C PHE A 124 10.13 -12.45 -1.94
N GLU A 125 9.47 -13.59 -2.00
CA GLU A 125 10.09 -14.89 -1.75
C GLU A 125 11.22 -15.17 -2.75
N ARG A 126 11.04 -14.79 -4.02
CA ARG A 126 12.07 -14.96 -5.07
C ARG A 126 13.26 -14.00 -4.92
N GLU A 127 13.02 -12.73 -4.58
CA GLU A 127 14.04 -11.68 -4.63
C GLU A 127 14.77 -11.45 -3.30
N ILE A 128 14.07 -11.65 -2.19
CA ILE A 128 14.55 -11.35 -0.84
C ILE A 128 14.74 -12.61 -0.01
N GLY A 129 13.88 -13.62 -0.25
CA GLY A 129 13.83 -14.87 0.52
C GLY A 129 13.03 -14.76 1.81
N GLY A 130 12.48 -15.90 2.23
CA GLY A 130 11.59 -15.97 3.38
C GLY A 130 10.16 -15.48 3.06
N LYS A 131 9.35 -15.30 4.09
CA LYS A 131 7.96 -14.84 3.95
C LYS A 131 7.87 -13.35 4.29
N PHE A 132 7.20 -12.58 3.44
CA PHE A 132 7.02 -11.14 3.61
C PHE A 132 6.34 -10.79 4.94
N GLU A 133 5.30 -11.55 5.30
CA GLU A 133 4.56 -11.34 6.54
C GLU A 133 5.43 -11.47 7.80
N ASN A 134 6.52 -12.24 7.75
CA ASN A 134 7.42 -12.42 8.89
C ASN A 134 8.27 -11.17 9.22
N LEU A 135 8.21 -10.14 8.36
CA LEU A 135 8.83 -8.84 8.65
C LEU A 135 8.07 -8.06 9.72
N PHE A 136 6.80 -8.37 9.91
CA PHE A 136 5.87 -7.59 10.72
C PHE A 136 5.22 -8.47 11.78
N LYS A 137 4.91 -7.87 12.93
CA LYS A 137 4.06 -8.51 13.93
C LYS A 137 2.68 -8.80 13.35
N THR A 138 2.12 -7.82 12.64
CA THR A 138 0.86 -7.98 11.90
C THR A 138 0.89 -7.11 10.63
N PRO A 139 0.72 -7.68 9.44
CA PRO A 139 0.49 -6.92 8.22
C PRO A 139 -1.01 -6.66 8.01
N TYR A 140 -1.37 -5.40 7.76
CA TYR A 140 -2.71 -4.94 7.45
C TYR A 140 -2.82 -4.55 5.98
N TYR A 141 -3.76 -5.14 5.28
CA TYR A 141 -4.06 -4.89 3.87
C TYR A 141 -5.51 -4.40 3.74
N SER A 142 -5.74 -3.29 3.04
CA SER A 142 -7.06 -2.67 2.92
C SER A 142 -8.15 -3.65 2.43
N HIS A 143 -7.83 -4.47 1.43
CA HIS A 143 -8.78 -5.46 0.88
C HIS A 143 -9.15 -6.61 1.84
N LYS A 144 -8.31 -6.87 2.87
CA LYS A 144 -8.61 -7.83 3.94
C LYS A 144 -9.33 -7.19 5.13
N MET A 145 -9.19 -5.86 5.27
CA MET A 145 -9.82 -5.09 6.35
C MET A 145 -11.21 -4.56 5.99
N GLY A 146 -11.54 -4.40 4.72
CA GLY A 146 -12.71 -3.65 4.26
C GLY A 146 -12.60 -2.13 4.48
N GLN A 147 -11.41 -1.65 4.85
CA GLN A 147 -11.13 -0.25 5.18
C GLN A 147 -9.82 0.19 4.50
N ARG A 148 -9.67 1.49 4.24
CA ARG A 148 -8.47 2.03 3.61
C ARG A 148 -8.10 3.42 4.13
N LYS A 149 -6.82 3.76 4.02
CA LYS A 149 -6.32 5.13 4.18
C LYS A 149 -6.94 6.03 3.09
N PRO A 150 -7.18 7.30 3.33
CA PRO A 150 -6.85 8.10 4.52
C PRO A 150 -7.97 8.16 5.58
N ASP A 151 -8.89 7.18 5.67
CA ASP A 151 -9.93 7.20 6.70
C ASP A 151 -9.31 7.06 8.11
N PRO A 152 -9.46 8.05 9.01
CA PRO A 152 -8.94 7.98 10.39
C PRO A 152 -9.42 6.74 11.15
N ALA A 153 -10.67 6.28 10.90
CA ALA A 153 -11.22 5.09 11.54
C ALA A 153 -10.41 3.82 11.24
N SER A 154 -9.80 3.73 10.06
CA SER A 154 -8.98 2.59 9.68
C SER A 154 -7.66 2.51 10.46
N PHE A 155 -7.07 3.64 10.83
CA PHE A 155 -5.92 3.68 11.73
C PHE A 155 -6.32 3.38 13.18
N GLN A 156 -7.45 3.94 13.64
CA GLN A 156 -7.97 3.64 14.98
C GLN A 156 -8.25 2.15 15.15
N PHE A 157 -8.81 1.49 14.13
CA PHE A 157 -9.02 0.04 14.14
C PHE A 157 -7.71 -0.74 14.41
N ILE A 158 -6.59 -0.33 13.78
CA ILE A 158 -5.28 -0.97 14.00
C ILE A 158 -4.80 -0.72 15.43
N LEU A 159 -4.89 0.53 15.90
CA LEU A 159 -4.48 0.89 17.27
C LEU A 159 -5.25 0.07 18.32
N ASP A 160 -6.57 -0.02 18.19
CA ASP A 160 -7.43 -0.75 19.12
C ASP A 160 -7.14 -2.25 19.10
N LYS A 161 -7.01 -2.83 17.88
CA LYS A 161 -6.79 -4.26 17.70
C LYS A 161 -5.45 -4.74 18.25
N GLU A 162 -4.39 -3.93 18.12
CA GLU A 162 -3.04 -4.26 18.57
C GLU A 162 -2.73 -3.70 19.97
N GLY A 163 -3.65 -2.93 20.58
CA GLY A 163 -3.44 -2.28 21.88
C GLY A 163 -2.34 -1.21 21.83
N LEU A 164 -2.25 -0.46 20.72
CA LEU A 164 -1.20 0.53 20.52
C LEU A 164 -1.60 1.90 21.08
N ILE A 165 -0.64 2.61 21.64
CA ILE A 165 -0.79 4.02 22.04
C ILE A 165 -0.37 4.90 20.86
N ALA A 166 -1.27 5.73 20.36
CA ALA A 166 -1.02 6.57 19.19
C ALA A 166 0.25 7.42 19.34
N ALA A 167 0.43 8.08 20.50
CA ALA A 167 1.59 8.92 20.79
C ALA A 167 2.93 8.16 20.85
N GLU A 168 2.91 6.82 20.95
CA GLU A 168 4.10 5.93 20.97
C GLU A 168 4.24 5.14 19.66
N THR A 169 3.44 5.46 18.64
CA THR A 169 3.39 4.75 17.36
C THR A 169 3.69 5.71 16.22
N LEU A 170 4.72 5.40 15.44
CA LEU A 170 5.12 6.18 14.26
C LEU A 170 4.58 5.53 12.98
N PHE A 171 3.82 6.29 12.21
CA PHE A 171 3.35 5.91 10.88
C PHE A 171 4.24 6.54 9.80
N ILE A 172 4.70 5.72 8.84
CA ILE A 172 5.61 6.08 7.76
C ILE A 172 4.89 5.86 6.42
N ASP A 173 4.70 6.91 5.64
CA ASP A 173 3.94 6.87 4.38
C ASP A 173 4.42 7.98 3.42
N ASP A 174 4.30 7.79 2.12
CA ASP A 174 4.66 8.75 1.07
C ASP A 174 3.47 9.63 0.59
N ASN A 175 2.28 9.40 1.14
CA ASN A 175 1.04 10.10 0.75
C ASN A 175 0.60 11.08 1.84
N GLU A 176 0.62 12.38 1.53
CA GLU A 176 0.30 13.45 2.49
C GLU A 176 -1.11 13.34 3.09
N PRO A 177 -2.18 13.02 2.36
CA PRO A 177 -3.50 12.72 2.95
C PRO A 177 -3.48 11.65 4.03
N ASN A 178 -2.73 10.55 3.84
CA ASN A 178 -2.59 9.49 4.84
C ASN A 178 -1.88 10.00 6.10
N ILE A 179 -0.80 10.75 5.92
CA ILE A 179 -0.05 11.41 7.01
C ILE A 179 -0.95 12.31 7.85
N LYS A 180 -1.75 13.17 7.18
CA LYS A 180 -2.69 14.08 7.87
C LYS A 180 -3.76 13.31 8.64
N ALA A 181 -4.31 12.25 8.07
CA ALA A 181 -5.30 11.41 8.72
C ALA A 181 -4.73 10.69 9.97
N ALA A 182 -3.53 10.10 9.85
CA ALA A 182 -2.86 9.47 10.97
C ALA A 182 -2.54 10.47 12.10
N ALA A 183 -2.01 11.64 11.76
CA ALA A 183 -1.73 12.70 12.72
C ALA A 183 -2.99 13.21 13.44
N SER A 184 -4.16 13.23 12.77
CA SER A 184 -5.41 13.71 13.36
C SER A 184 -5.90 12.87 14.53
N ILE A 185 -5.47 11.62 14.65
CA ILE A 185 -5.78 10.73 15.78
C ILE A 185 -4.59 10.54 16.75
N GLY A 186 -3.57 11.39 16.64
CA GLY A 186 -2.46 11.46 17.58
C GLY A 186 -1.27 10.52 17.28
N LEU A 187 -1.22 9.84 16.13
CA LEU A 187 -0.03 9.12 15.69
C LEU A 187 1.14 10.07 15.46
N GLN A 188 2.33 9.63 15.81
CA GLN A 188 3.55 10.23 15.27
C GLN A 188 3.61 9.91 13.76
N VAL A 189 4.13 10.82 12.96
CA VAL A 189 4.15 10.62 11.49
C VAL A 189 5.50 10.99 10.88
N LEU A 190 5.91 10.20 9.89
CA LEU A 190 7.02 10.52 9.00
C LEU A 190 6.50 10.54 7.55
N PHE A 191 6.46 11.73 6.97
CA PHE A 191 6.17 11.89 5.54
C PHE A 191 7.43 11.62 4.71
N LEU A 192 7.47 10.44 4.09
CA LEU A 192 8.60 10.01 3.26
C LEU A 192 8.49 10.63 1.86
N LYS A 193 9.03 11.83 1.71
CA LYS A 193 8.98 12.60 0.44
C LYS A 193 9.75 11.89 -0.69
N PRO A 194 9.47 12.23 -1.96
CA PRO A 194 10.24 11.70 -3.10
C PRO A 194 11.76 11.85 -2.88
N GLY A 195 12.49 10.76 -3.08
CA GLY A 195 13.94 10.70 -2.85
C GLY A 195 14.37 10.27 -1.46
N MET A 196 13.49 10.35 -0.46
CA MET A 196 13.75 9.80 0.89
C MET A 196 13.64 8.27 0.90
N ARG A 197 14.32 7.65 1.88
CA ARG A 197 14.37 6.20 2.09
C ARG A 197 14.33 5.88 3.58
N VAL A 198 13.69 4.77 3.94
CA VAL A 198 13.58 4.30 5.33
C VAL A 198 14.97 4.19 5.96
N GLU A 199 15.90 3.52 5.32
CA GLU A 199 17.25 3.25 5.84
C GLU A 199 18.12 4.49 6.02
N LYS A 200 17.73 5.64 5.45
CA LYS A 200 18.50 6.90 5.50
C LYS A 200 17.83 7.98 6.34
N ASP A 201 16.52 8.05 6.24
CA ASP A 201 15.77 9.22 6.70
C ASP A 201 14.87 8.93 7.89
N LEU A 202 14.68 7.64 8.26
CA LEU A 202 13.96 7.26 9.48
C LEU A 202 14.84 7.41 10.69
N VAL A 203 14.67 8.51 11.40
CA VAL A 203 15.35 8.77 12.70
C VAL A 203 14.32 8.52 13.81
N ILE A 204 14.61 7.57 14.68
CA ILE A 204 13.77 7.21 15.83
C ILE A 204 14.44 7.76 17.09
N SER A 205 13.69 8.53 17.85
CA SER A 205 14.14 9.15 19.12
C SER A 205 13.56 8.42 20.34
#